data_d240a8ccf3b7cdf3f30a8db4168df303
#
_entry.id   d240a8ccf3b7cdf3f30a8db4168df303
#
_cell.length_a   1.000
_cell.length_b   1.000
_cell.length_c   1.000
_cell.angle_alpha   90.00
_cell.angle_beta   90.00
_cell.angle_gamma   90.00
#
_symmetry.space_group_name_H-M   'P 1'
#
loop_
_entity.id
_entity.type
_entity.pdbx_description
1 polymer ?
#
loop_
_entity_poly.entity_id
_entity_poly.type
_entity_poly.pdbx_seq_one_letter_code
_entity_poly.pdbx_strand_id
1 'polypeptide(L)'
;MDAKPLLVEVGRRMHEVGLDAVLIGNAAAALQGAPVTTVGFDFFFRKTPRTLTKVKALARALHATVLRPYYPVSDLFRVVRDDDGLQVDLMATAHGLRSFEGVRARATVLTIDGVPITVASLADIIKSKRAAGRPRDKAVIEILERAHAEATSAASRAQGPESRE
;
A
#
# COMPACT_ATOMS: atom_id res chain seq x y z
N MET A 1 -8.16 9.93 -13.59
CA MET A 1 -7.15 10.38 -12.63
C MET A 1 -5.84 9.67 -12.91
N ASP A 2 -4.79 10.37 -13.15
CA ASP A 2 -3.45 9.77 -13.20
C ASP A 2 -2.98 9.53 -11.76
N ALA A 3 -2.96 8.27 -11.33
CA ALA A 3 -2.66 7.89 -9.96
C ALA A 3 -1.20 8.11 -9.57
N LYS A 4 -0.27 8.03 -10.52
CA LYS A 4 1.17 8.10 -10.22
C LYS A 4 1.60 9.44 -9.61
N PRO A 5 1.27 10.61 -10.16
CA PRO A 5 1.64 11.88 -9.54
C PRO A 5 1.05 12.08 -8.15
N LEU A 6 -0.18 11.61 -7.92
CA LEU A 6 -0.83 11.67 -6.61
C LEU A 6 -0.13 10.77 -5.60
N LEU A 7 0.26 9.57 -6.00
CA LEU A 7 1.00 8.65 -5.12
C LEU A 7 2.37 9.21 -4.75
N VAL A 8 3.07 9.81 -5.70
CA VAL A 8 4.37 10.47 -5.47
C VAL A 8 4.21 11.62 -4.48
N GLU A 9 3.19 12.45 -4.63
CA GLU A 9 2.89 13.52 -3.68
C GLU A 9 2.63 12.97 -2.27
N VAL A 10 1.78 11.96 -2.15
CA VAL A 10 1.48 11.31 -0.87
C VAL A 10 2.75 10.74 -0.23
N GLY A 11 3.56 10.03 -0.98
CA GLY A 11 4.80 9.44 -0.49
C GLY A 11 5.79 10.49 -0.01
N ARG A 12 5.93 11.60 -0.74
CA ARG A 12 6.78 12.72 -0.36
C ARG A 12 6.32 13.35 0.95
N ARG A 13 5.02 13.61 1.09
CA ARG A 13 4.47 14.21 2.31
C ARG A 13 4.54 13.26 3.51
N MET A 14 4.32 11.96 3.30
CA MET A 14 4.53 10.95 4.33
C MET A 14 5.97 10.97 4.86
N HIS A 15 6.92 11.03 3.97
CA HIS A 15 8.34 11.09 4.33
C HIS A 15 8.65 12.35 5.13
N GLU A 16 8.16 13.51 4.68
CA GLU A 16 8.36 14.81 5.36
C GLU A 16 7.80 14.83 6.79
N VAL A 17 6.62 14.24 7.02
CA VAL A 17 6.00 14.18 8.35
C VAL A 17 6.50 13.01 9.19
N GLY A 18 7.31 12.12 8.63
CA GLY A 18 7.86 10.96 9.32
C GLY A 18 6.83 9.88 9.66
N LEU A 19 5.77 9.74 8.85
CA LEU A 19 4.79 8.68 9.01
C LEU A 19 5.28 7.40 8.33
N ASP A 20 5.56 6.37 9.14
CA ASP A 20 5.92 5.04 8.64
C ASP A 20 4.64 4.26 8.33
N ALA A 21 4.43 3.97 7.05
CA ALA A 21 3.27 3.24 6.57
C ALA A 21 3.65 2.40 5.35
N VAL A 22 2.95 1.30 5.15
CA VAL A 22 3.17 0.36 4.04
C VAL A 22 1.99 0.42 3.09
N LEU A 23 2.25 0.71 1.82
CA LEU A 23 1.23 0.67 0.77
C LEU A 23 0.76 -0.77 0.57
N ILE A 24 -0.54 -0.98 0.66
CA ILE A 24 -1.23 -2.25 0.44
C ILE A 24 -2.27 -2.13 -0.66
N GLY A 25 -3.07 -3.14 -0.88
CA GLY A 25 -4.18 -3.10 -1.84
C GLY A 25 -3.75 -3.06 -3.30
N ASN A 26 -4.66 -2.62 -4.16
CA ASN A 26 -4.44 -2.63 -5.62
C ASN A 26 -3.31 -1.71 -6.07
N ALA A 27 -3.12 -0.57 -5.42
CA ALA A 27 -2.01 0.33 -5.76
C ALA A 27 -0.66 -0.36 -5.56
N ALA A 28 -0.48 -1.08 -4.45
CA ALA A 28 0.72 -1.85 -4.18
C ALA A 28 0.93 -2.96 -5.20
N ALA A 29 -0.14 -3.65 -5.58
CA ALA A 29 -0.10 -4.69 -6.60
C ALA A 29 0.28 -4.12 -7.98
N ALA A 30 -0.31 -3.00 -8.37
CA ALA A 30 -0.03 -2.34 -9.65
C ALA A 30 1.42 -1.90 -9.77
N LEU A 31 2.03 -1.38 -8.70
CA LEU A 31 3.44 -1.01 -8.67
C LEU A 31 4.38 -2.21 -8.85
N GLN A 32 3.91 -3.40 -8.58
CA GLN A 32 4.67 -4.66 -8.74
C GLN A 32 4.30 -5.40 -10.03
N GLY A 33 3.63 -4.73 -10.96
CA GLY A 33 3.36 -5.24 -12.29
C GLY A 33 2.01 -5.94 -12.47
N ALA A 34 1.18 -6.01 -11.44
CA ALA A 34 -0.15 -6.60 -11.60
C ALA A 34 -1.06 -5.67 -12.43
N PRO A 35 -1.77 -6.19 -13.45
CA PRO A 35 -2.65 -5.40 -14.30
C PRO A 35 -4.00 -5.12 -13.60
N VAL A 36 -3.97 -4.34 -12.54
CA VAL A 36 -5.14 -3.95 -11.75
C VAL A 36 -5.24 -2.43 -11.69
N THR A 37 -6.46 -1.93 -11.50
CA THR A 37 -6.73 -0.51 -11.35
C THR A 37 -6.91 -0.12 -9.89
N THR A 38 -6.63 1.15 -9.58
CA THR A 38 -6.85 1.70 -8.25
C THR A 38 -7.59 3.03 -8.35
N VAL A 39 -8.46 3.30 -7.38
CA VAL A 39 -9.19 4.57 -7.25
C VAL A 39 -8.70 5.38 -6.05
N GLY A 40 -7.83 4.84 -5.25
CA GLY A 40 -7.25 5.46 -4.07
C GLY A 40 -6.05 4.66 -3.57
N PHE A 41 -5.49 5.08 -2.45
CA PHE A 41 -4.31 4.47 -1.87
C PHE A 41 -4.60 3.96 -0.47
N ASP A 42 -4.29 2.69 -0.21
CA ASP A 42 -4.47 2.05 1.08
C ASP A 42 -3.10 1.84 1.72
N PHE A 43 -2.92 2.38 2.91
CA PHE A 43 -1.71 2.21 3.70
C PHE A 43 -2.00 1.52 5.03
N PHE A 44 -1.15 0.60 5.39
CA PHE A 44 -1.16 -0.08 6.68
C PHE A 44 -0.14 0.60 7.60
N PHE A 45 -0.54 0.96 8.83
CA PHE A 45 0.32 1.66 9.78
C PHE A 45 0.07 1.18 11.22
N ARG A 46 0.99 1.49 12.11
CA ARG A 46 0.79 1.23 13.55
C ARG A 46 0.07 2.43 14.17
N LYS A 47 -1.09 2.19 14.77
CA LYS A 47 -1.87 3.21 15.45
C LYS A 47 -1.31 3.48 16.85
N THR A 48 -0.76 4.65 17.06
CA THR A 48 -0.32 5.19 18.34
C THR A 48 -0.71 6.66 18.44
N PRO A 49 -0.72 7.29 19.64
CA PRO A 49 -0.95 8.73 19.73
C PRO A 49 0.01 9.55 18.85
N ARG A 50 1.25 9.13 18.76
CA ARG A 50 2.27 9.78 17.93
C ARG A 50 1.97 9.64 16.44
N THR A 51 1.61 8.46 15.97
CA THR A 51 1.28 8.26 14.55
C THR A 51 -0.02 8.96 14.15
N LEU A 52 -1.00 9.04 15.05
CA LEU A 52 -2.23 9.81 14.80
C LEU A 52 -1.95 11.31 14.64
N THR A 53 -1.00 11.86 15.38
CA THR A 53 -0.54 13.24 15.16
C THR A 53 0.08 13.40 13.77
N LYS A 54 0.85 12.41 13.31
CA LYS A 54 1.45 12.40 11.97
C LYS A 54 0.41 12.27 10.86
N VAL A 55 -0.67 11.51 11.08
CA VAL A 55 -1.80 11.43 10.13
C VAL A 55 -2.44 12.82 9.93
N LYS A 56 -2.64 13.57 11.00
CA LYS A 56 -3.15 14.94 10.92
C LYS A 56 -2.17 15.86 10.20
N ALA A 57 -0.87 15.73 10.46
CA ALA A 57 0.16 16.50 9.78
C ALA A 57 0.23 16.17 8.28
N LEU A 58 0.07 14.91 7.91
CA LEU A 58 -0.03 14.47 6.52
C LEU A 58 -1.21 15.13 5.80
N ALA A 59 -2.39 15.10 6.41
CA ALA A 59 -3.57 15.72 5.83
C ALA A 59 -3.36 17.21 5.60
N ARG A 60 -2.77 17.92 6.54
CA ARG A 60 -2.43 19.35 6.38
C ARG A 60 -1.42 19.58 5.26
N ALA A 61 -0.38 18.76 5.16
CA ALA A 61 0.63 18.85 4.10
C ALA A 61 0.03 18.59 2.70
N LEU A 62 -0.99 17.75 2.61
CA LEU A 62 -1.73 17.46 1.38
C LEU A 62 -2.86 18.46 1.09
N HIS A 63 -3.10 19.43 1.97
CA HIS A 63 -4.29 20.29 1.89
C HIS A 63 -5.60 19.49 1.81
N ALA A 64 -5.68 18.44 2.61
CA ALA A 64 -6.75 17.45 2.61
C ALA A 64 -7.45 17.41 3.98
N THR A 65 -8.60 16.76 4.03
CA THR A 65 -9.43 16.63 5.22
C THR A 65 -9.39 15.19 5.73
N VAL A 66 -9.26 15.02 7.05
CA VAL A 66 -9.37 13.70 7.68
C VAL A 66 -10.85 13.42 7.97
N LEU A 67 -11.38 12.38 7.36
CA LEU A 67 -12.69 11.83 7.65
C LEU A 67 -12.53 10.61 8.55
N ARG A 68 -13.20 10.62 9.69
CA ARG A 68 -13.33 9.41 10.48
C ARG A 68 -14.47 8.56 9.90
N PRO A 69 -14.31 7.25 9.77
CA PRO A 69 -15.43 6.40 9.43
C PRO A 69 -16.53 6.53 10.48
N TYR A 70 -17.74 6.36 10.05
CA TYR A 70 -18.95 6.53 10.86
C TYR A 70 -19.03 5.58 12.08
N TYR A 71 -18.18 4.54 12.12
CA TYR A 71 -18.16 3.55 13.18
C TYR A 71 -17.05 3.86 14.18
N PRO A 72 -17.38 4.07 15.48
CA PRO A 72 -16.39 4.45 16.49
C PRO A 72 -15.31 3.38 16.77
N VAL A 73 -15.48 2.17 16.25
CA VAL A 73 -14.52 1.05 16.35
C VAL A 73 -13.67 0.84 15.10
N SER A 74 -13.80 1.67 14.08
CA SER A 74 -12.99 1.51 12.87
C SER A 74 -11.59 2.08 13.09
N ASP A 75 -10.58 1.27 12.77
CA ASP A 75 -9.17 1.67 12.72
C ASP A 75 -8.76 2.23 11.35
N LEU A 76 -9.73 2.72 10.59
CA LEU A 76 -9.55 3.39 9.31
C LEU A 76 -9.60 4.91 9.47
N PHE A 77 -8.60 5.58 8.91
CA PHE A 77 -8.56 7.04 8.79
C PHE A 77 -8.51 7.38 7.31
N ARG A 78 -9.55 8.02 6.82
CA ARG A 78 -9.64 8.42 5.41
C ARG A 78 -9.25 9.88 5.26
N VAL A 79 -8.27 10.15 4.41
CA VAL A 79 -7.83 11.48 4.04
C VAL A 79 -8.31 11.76 2.62
N VAL A 80 -9.07 12.82 2.45
CA VAL A 80 -9.69 13.17 1.16
C VAL A 80 -9.37 14.60 0.75
N ARG A 81 -9.22 14.79 -0.56
CA ARG A 81 -9.08 16.09 -1.20
C ARG A 81 -9.99 16.10 -2.42
N ASP A 82 -11.04 16.94 -2.35
CA ASP A 82 -12.11 16.93 -3.36
C ASP A 82 -11.67 17.52 -4.70
N ASP A 83 -10.72 18.45 -4.70
CA ASP A 83 -10.27 19.16 -5.90
C ASP A 83 -9.81 18.23 -7.02
N ASP A 84 -9.15 17.12 -6.67
CA ASP A 84 -8.60 16.16 -7.62
C ASP A 84 -9.00 14.70 -7.33
N GLY A 85 -9.89 14.50 -6.36
CA GLY A 85 -10.38 13.18 -5.99
C GLY A 85 -9.38 12.31 -5.24
N LEU A 86 -8.33 12.90 -4.65
CA LEU A 86 -7.37 12.15 -3.85
C LEU A 86 -8.07 11.50 -2.65
N GLN A 87 -7.86 10.20 -2.48
CA GLN A 87 -8.28 9.46 -1.30
C GLN A 87 -7.14 8.58 -0.81
N VAL A 88 -6.77 8.77 0.46
CA VAL A 88 -5.78 7.96 1.16
C VAL A 88 -6.44 7.34 2.37
N ASP A 89 -6.45 6.03 2.42
CA ASP A 89 -6.95 5.26 3.55
C ASP A 89 -5.76 4.75 4.38
N LEU A 90 -5.74 5.12 5.66
CA LEU A 90 -4.73 4.69 6.62
C LEU A 90 -5.39 3.73 7.60
N MET A 91 -4.94 2.48 7.60
CA MET A 91 -5.56 1.39 8.34
C MET A 91 -4.60 0.86 9.39
N ALA A 92 -5.07 0.72 10.63
CA ALA A 92 -4.31 0.07 11.70
C ALA A 92 -4.55 -1.45 11.73
N THR A 93 -5.63 -1.90 11.08
CA THR A 93 -5.94 -3.32 10.88
C THR A 93 -6.20 -3.59 9.40
N ALA A 94 -5.74 -4.73 8.92
CA ALA A 94 -6.02 -5.20 7.57
C ALA A 94 -6.31 -6.70 7.59
N HIS A 95 -7.28 -7.13 6.81
CA HIS A 95 -7.67 -8.53 6.76
C HIS A 95 -6.46 -9.43 6.48
N GLY A 96 -6.28 -10.48 7.28
CA GLY A 96 -5.23 -11.47 7.11
C GLY A 96 -3.81 -11.01 7.46
N LEU A 97 -3.60 -9.75 7.79
CA LEU A 97 -2.31 -9.20 8.18
C LEU A 97 -2.30 -8.97 9.69
N ARG A 98 -1.48 -9.74 10.42
CA ARG A 98 -1.50 -9.75 11.89
C ARG A 98 -0.66 -8.67 12.53
N SER A 99 0.44 -8.29 11.88
CA SER A 99 1.46 -7.45 12.49
C SER A 99 2.00 -6.46 11.46
N PHE A 100 1.98 -5.18 11.82
CA PHE A 100 2.61 -4.14 11.02
C PHE A 100 4.11 -4.42 10.83
N GLU A 101 4.82 -4.81 11.89
CA GLU A 101 6.25 -5.10 11.82
C GLU A 101 6.57 -6.24 10.84
N GLY A 102 5.76 -7.29 10.82
CA GLY A 102 5.92 -8.40 9.90
C GLY A 102 5.72 -7.99 8.45
N VAL A 103 4.66 -7.23 8.16
CA VAL A 103 4.40 -6.68 6.82
C VAL A 103 5.51 -5.73 6.39
N ARG A 104 5.94 -4.85 7.30
CA ARG A 104 7.02 -3.89 7.07
C ARG A 104 8.35 -4.60 6.76
N ALA A 105 8.66 -5.68 7.49
CA ALA A 105 9.89 -6.46 7.29
C ALA A 105 9.93 -7.16 5.92
N ARG A 106 8.77 -7.58 5.40
CA ARG A 106 8.65 -8.23 4.09
C ARG A 106 8.44 -7.25 2.94
N ALA A 107 8.20 -5.97 3.25
CA ALA A 107 7.95 -4.94 2.26
C ALA A 107 9.22 -4.57 1.48
N THR A 108 9.01 -4.04 0.29
CA THR A 108 10.08 -3.50 -0.56
C THR A 108 9.91 -1.98 -0.65
N VAL A 109 11.02 -1.26 -0.65
CA VAL A 109 11.01 0.18 -0.93
C VAL A 109 11.21 0.38 -2.42
N LEU A 110 10.22 0.97 -3.09
CA LEU A 110 10.30 1.38 -4.48
C LEU A 110 10.51 2.90 -4.54
N THR A 111 11.44 3.34 -5.36
CA THR A 111 11.67 4.77 -5.60
C THR A 111 10.96 5.19 -6.87
N ILE A 112 10.00 6.10 -6.76
CA ILE A 112 9.20 6.61 -7.88
C ILE A 112 9.41 8.13 -7.94
N ASP A 113 9.94 8.61 -9.06
CA ASP A 113 10.29 10.03 -9.24
C ASP A 113 11.11 10.59 -8.06
N GLY A 114 12.08 9.82 -7.59
CA GLY A 114 12.96 10.17 -6.47
C GLY A 114 12.34 10.03 -5.08
N VAL A 115 11.09 9.58 -4.96
CA VAL A 115 10.38 9.42 -3.70
C VAL A 115 10.32 7.95 -3.28
N PRO A 116 10.83 7.59 -2.09
CA PRO A 116 10.74 6.22 -1.59
C PRO A 116 9.32 5.92 -1.12
N ILE A 117 8.78 4.79 -1.58
CA ILE A 117 7.47 4.28 -1.17
C ILE A 117 7.65 2.85 -0.69
N THR A 118 7.26 2.58 0.54
CA THR A 118 7.30 1.24 1.11
C THR A 118 6.06 0.47 0.67
N VAL A 119 6.25 -0.67 0.00
CA VAL A 119 5.20 -1.42 -0.67
C VAL A 119 5.16 -2.84 -0.12
N ALA A 120 3.98 -3.32 0.29
CA ALA A 120 3.80 -4.68 0.77
C ALA A 120 4.15 -5.71 -0.32
N SER A 121 4.64 -6.87 0.11
CA SER A 121 4.89 -7.99 -0.81
C SER A 121 3.61 -8.44 -1.49
N LEU A 122 3.70 -8.96 -2.72
CA LEU A 122 2.54 -9.55 -3.41
C LEU A 122 1.93 -10.70 -2.59
N ALA A 123 2.76 -11.48 -1.90
CA ALA A 123 2.28 -12.55 -1.02
C ALA A 123 1.38 -12.01 0.10
N ASP A 124 1.76 -10.92 0.76
CA ASP A 124 0.95 -10.29 1.80
C ASP A 124 -0.34 -9.67 1.23
N ILE A 125 -0.28 -9.06 0.05
CA ILE A 125 -1.46 -8.50 -0.64
C ILE A 125 -2.46 -9.61 -0.97
N ILE A 126 -2.00 -10.72 -1.52
CA ILE A 126 -2.82 -11.90 -1.83
C ILE A 126 -3.46 -12.45 -0.56
N LYS A 127 -2.67 -12.63 0.50
CA LYS A 127 -3.15 -13.11 1.79
C LYS A 127 -4.26 -12.22 2.36
N SER A 128 -4.09 -10.92 2.28
CA SER A 128 -5.10 -9.95 2.74
C SER A 128 -6.40 -10.04 1.94
N LYS A 129 -6.31 -10.13 0.62
CA LYS A 129 -7.50 -10.26 -0.25
C LYS A 129 -8.23 -11.58 -0.03
N ARG A 130 -7.52 -12.68 0.16
CA ARG A 130 -8.15 -13.97 0.49
C ARG A 130 -8.89 -13.91 1.83
N ALA A 131 -8.29 -13.30 2.83
CA ALA A 131 -8.91 -13.15 4.15
C ALA A 131 -10.16 -12.26 4.12
N ALA A 132 -10.16 -11.20 3.32
CA ALA A 132 -11.32 -10.34 3.11
C ALA A 132 -12.46 -11.08 2.39
N GLY A 133 -12.14 -11.95 1.43
CA GLY A 133 -13.08 -12.87 0.78
C GLY A 133 -14.23 -12.22 0.03
N ARG A 134 -14.13 -10.94 -0.35
CA ARG A 134 -15.17 -10.24 -1.08
C ARG A 134 -15.24 -10.74 -2.54
N PRO A 135 -16.41 -10.73 -3.20
CA PRO A 135 -16.50 -11.14 -4.61
C PRO A 135 -15.51 -10.41 -5.53
N ARG A 136 -15.32 -9.11 -5.34
CA ARG A 136 -14.35 -8.30 -6.09
C ARG A 136 -12.90 -8.74 -5.85
N ASP A 137 -12.57 -9.24 -4.66
CA ASP A 137 -11.24 -9.72 -4.33
C ASP A 137 -10.94 -11.04 -5.04
N LYS A 138 -11.92 -11.94 -5.14
CA LYS A 138 -11.78 -13.22 -5.83
C LYS A 138 -11.39 -13.05 -7.30
N ALA A 139 -11.99 -12.07 -7.98
CA ALA A 139 -11.67 -11.78 -9.37
C ALA A 139 -10.21 -11.29 -9.55
N VAL A 140 -9.68 -10.60 -8.56
CA VAL A 140 -8.33 -10.02 -8.62
C VAL A 140 -7.26 -11.00 -8.14
N ILE A 141 -7.56 -11.90 -7.20
CA ILE A 141 -6.59 -12.84 -6.61
C ILE A 141 -5.87 -13.65 -7.68
N GLU A 142 -6.57 -14.18 -8.66
CA GLU A 142 -5.98 -14.97 -9.75
C GLU A 142 -4.96 -14.15 -10.55
N ILE A 143 -5.27 -12.89 -10.83
CA ILE A 143 -4.37 -11.94 -11.51
C ILE A 143 -3.12 -11.72 -10.67
N LEU A 144 -3.28 -11.53 -9.36
CA LEU A 144 -2.17 -11.30 -8.44
C LEU A 144 -1.28 -12.54 -8.29
N GLU A 145 -1.88 -13.73 -8.27
CA GLU A 145 -1.13 -14.99 -8.21
C GLU A 145 -0.27 -15.19 -9.44
N ARG A 146 -0.77 -14.84 -10.63
CA ARG A 146 0.01 -14.87 -11.88
C ARG A 146 1.17 -13.88 -11.83
N ALA A 147 0.93 -12.65 -11.42
CA ALA A 147 1.97 -11.63 -11.29
C ALA A 147 3.05 -12.07 -10.28
N HIS A 148 2.65 -12.69 -9.17
CA HIS A 148 3.57 -13.22 -8.17
C HIS A 148 4.40 -14.39 -8.70
N ALA A 149 3.78 -15.31 -9.42
CA ALA A 149 4.46 -16.44 -10.04
C ALA A 149 5.46 -15.98 -11.11
N GLU A 150 5.11 -15.00 -11.94
CA GLU A 150 6.00 -14.43 -12.95
C GLU A 150 7.20 -13.72 -12.32
N ALA A 151 6.99 -12.94 -11.26
CA ALA A 151 8.06 -12.28 -10.52
C ALA A 151 9.03 -13.29 -9.89
N THR A 152 8.50 -14.37 -9.29
CA THR A 152 9.30 -15.47 -8.71
C THR A 152 10.10 -16.20 -9.77
N SER A 153 9.51 -16.50 -10.92
CA SER A 153 10.17 -17.15 -12.05
C SER A 153 11.29 -16.28 -12.64
N ALA A 154 11.04 -14.97 -12.77
CA ALA A 154 12.05 -14.02 -13.24
C ALA A 154 13.24 -13.93 -12.28
N ALA A 155 12.99 -13.90 -10.97
CA ALA A 155 14.05 -13.91 -9.94
C ALA A 155 14.87 -15.19 -9.97
N SER A 156 14.25 -16.36 -10.16
CA SER A 156 14.93 -17.66 -10.30
C SER A 156 15.81 -17.70 -11.54
N ARG A 157 15.37 -17.13 -12.66
CA ARG A 157 16.17 -17.05 -13.90
C ARG A 157 17.38 -16.13 -13.77
N ALA A 158 17.23 -15.02 -13.04
CA ALA A 158 18.31 -14.08 -12.79
C ALA A 158 19.41 -14.67 -11.89
N GLN A 159 19.10 -15.72 -11.11
CA GLN A 159 20.03 -16.48 -10.26
C GLN A 159 20.49 -17.77 -10.92
N GLY A 160 20.47 -17.85 -12.26
CA GLY A 160 20.92 -19.02 -13.02
C GLY A 160 22.34 -19.46 -12.62
N PRO A 161 22.72 -20.74 -12.88
CA PRO A 161 23.93 -21.30 -12.34
C PRO A 161 25.15 -20.48 -12.74
N GLU A 162 25.91 -20.03 -11.72
CA GLU A 162 27.27 -19.60 -11.95
C GLU A 162 27.99 -20.71 -12.66
N SER A 163 28.44 -20.46 -13.88
CA SER A 163 29.33 -21.38 -14.60
C SER A 163 30.56 -21.58 -13.71
N ARG A 164 30.64 -22.71 -13.07
CA ARG A 164 31.88 -23.19 -12.46
C ARG A 164 32.84 -23.50 -13.61
N GLU A 165 33.78 -22.62 -13.86
CA GLU A 165 35.04 -23.01 -14.47
C GLU A 165 35.91 -23.72 -13.47
#